data_f587ba5e41cd417305fe0bdd17d73768
#
_entry.id   f587ba5e41cd417305fe0bdd17d73768
#
_cell.length_a   1.000
_cell.length_b   1.000
_cell.length_c   1.000
_cell.angle_alpha   90.00
_cell.angle_beta   90.00
_cell.angle_gamma   90.00
#
_symmetry.space_group_name_H-M   'P 1'
#
loop_
_entity.id
_entity.type
_entity.pdbx_description
1 polymer ?
#
loop_
_entity_poly.entity_id
_entity_poly.type
_entity_poly.pdbx_seq_one_letter_code
_entity_poly.pdbx_strand_id
1 'polypeptide(L)'
;LYGSNFFELVSVKIENNILKINVKEYPIIQNIIYDGIKSSTMLEKIKKKVNLKSRSSFNEILLIKDIESIRDTLKNLGYYFAEIDTSVEELKNNKIDLIYNISIGKKAKIKKISFIGDKIYKDKKLKSIILSEEYKFWKFLSGKKFLNEAMIKYDKRLLKNFYLNKGYFNVVINSSFAKMINDQEFELIFNIETNPKLYFGKLKIDLPTDFSQSNYESLDKFFDKLENEPYSLYRVETILEKIEN
;
A
#
# COMPACT_ATOMS: atom_id res chain seq x y z
N LEU A 1 19.45 -8.38 27.87
CA LEU A 1 19.22 -9.74 27.33
C LEU A 1 17.89 -9.82 26.59
N TYR A 2 16.77 -9.37 27.17
CA TYR A 2 15.43 -9.47 26.54
C TYR A 2 15.37 -8.76 25.17
N GLY A 3 16.01 -7.60 25.02
CA GLY A 3 16.03 -6.83 23.76
C GLY A 3 17.01 -7.35 22.71
N SER A 4 17.76 -8.41 22.96
CA SER A 4 18.73 -8.95 22.01
C SER A 4 18.11 -9.89 20.96
N ASN A 5 16.87 -10.31 21.13
CA ASN A 5 16.16 -11.31 20.30
C ASN A 5 16.84 -12.71 20.22
N PHE A 6 17.79 -13.00 21.13
CA PHE A 6 18.45 -14.32 21.18
C PHE A 6 17.77 -15.28 22.15
N PHE A 7 17.01 -14.77 23.11
CA PHE A 7 16.47 -15.57 24.21
C PHE A 7 14.94 -15.61 24.14
N GLU A 8 14.40 -16.81 24.19
CA GLU A 8 12.98 -17.12 24.31
C GLU A 8 12.49 -16.82 25.74
N LEU A 9 13.31 -17.18 26.75
CA LEU A 9 13.02 -16.97 28.16
C LEU A 9 14.25 -16.41 28.87
N VAL A 10 14.03 -15.39 29.69
CA VAL A 10 15.03 -14.90 30.63
C VAL A 10 14.35 -14.82 32.00
N SER A 11 14.86 -15.55 32.99
CA SER A 11 14.40 -15.47 34.36
C SER A 11 15.55 -15.13 35.31
N VAL A 12 15.26 -14.28 36.28
CA VAL A 12 16.26 -13.82 37.25
C VAL A 12 15.76 -14.15 38.64
N LYS A 13 16.60 -14.80 39.44
CA LYS A 13 16.33 -15.14 40.83
C LYS A 13 17.53 -14.78 41.70
N ILE A 14 17.27 -14.37 42.92
CA ILE A 14 18.31 -14.18 43.95
C ILE A 14 18.16 -15.32 44.96
N GLU A 15 19.18 -16.14 45.05
CA GLU A 15 19.25 -17.25 46.02
C GLU A 15 20.58 -17.17 46.78
N ASN A 16 20.52 -17.12 48.10
CA ASN A 16 21.71 -17.04 48.98
C ASN A 16 22.65 -15.88 48.62
N ASN A 17 22.12 -14.68 48.32
CA ASN A 17 22.85 -13.50 47.88
C ASN A 17 23.57 -13.67 46.51
N ILE A 18 23.24 -14.70 45.75
CA ILE A 18 23.76 -14.95 44.41
C ILE A 18 22.65 -14.66 43.41
N LEU A 19 22.94 -13.80 42.43
CA LEU A 19 22.05 -13.54 41.29
C LEU A 19 22.18 -14.68 40.28
N LYS A 20 21.11 -15.47 40.11
CA LYS A 20 21.01 -16.51 39.11
C LYS A 20 20.17 -15.99 37.92
N ILE A 21 20.75 -16.03 36.73
CA ILE A 21 20.08 -15.69 35.47
C ILE A 21 19.96 -16.99 34.67
N ASN A 22 18.73 -17.44 34.49
CA ASN A 22 18.44 -18.59 33.62
C ASN A 22 17.92 -18.06 32.29
N VAL A 23 18.48 -18.58 31.19
CA VAL A 23 18.09 -18.21 29.83
C VAL A 23 17.73 -19.45 29.03
N LYS A 24 16.77 -19.34 28.15
CA LYS A 24 16.47 -20.32 27.09
C LYS A 24 16.68 -19.60 25.77
N GLU A 25 17.61 -20.09 24.97
CA GLU A 25 17.92 -19.52 23.66
C GLU A 25 16.88 -19.93 22.63
N TYR A 26 16.51 -19.01 21.74
CA TYR A 26 15.80 -19.36 20.52
C TYR A 26 16.63 -20.31 19.65
N PRO A 27 16.02 -21.27 18.96
CA PRO A 27 16.75 -22.12 18.03
C PRO A 27 17.32 -21.28 16.87
N ILE A 28 18.41 -21.76 16.31
CA ILE A 28 19.06 -21.14 15.13
C ILE A 28 18.48 -21.74 13.85
N ILE A 29 18.03 -20.87 12.95
CA ILE A 29 17.56 -21.30 11.63
C ILE A 29 18.76 -21.78 10.81
N GLN A 30 18.80 -23.04 10.46
CA GLN A 30 19.83 -23.59 9.59
C GLN A 30 19.50 -23.30 8.13
N ASN A 31 18.31 -23.66 7.67
CA ASN A 31 17.84 -23.40 6.31
C ASN A 31 16.46 -22.75 6.34
N ILE A 32 16.16 -21.96 5.27
CA ILE A 32 14.82 -21.49 4.99
C ILE A 32 14.42 -22.02 3.62
N ILE A 33 13.32 -22.75 3.59
CA ILE A 33 12.77 -23.41 2.41
C ILE A 33 11.47 -22.66 2.02
N TYR A 34 11.33 -22.34 0.75
CA TYR A 34 10.13 -21.74 0.18
C TYR A 34 9.51 -22.74 -0.80
N ASP A 35 8.60 -23.56 -0.30
CA ASP A 35 7.90 -24.54 -1.13
C ASP A 35 6.72 -23.88 -1.88
N GLY A 36 6.39 -24.42 -3.07
CA GLY A 36 5.30 -23.92 -3.92
C GLY A 36 5.65 -22.74 -4.84
N ILE A 37 6.83 -22.11 -4.71
CA ILE A 37 7.27 -21.02 -5.58
C ILE A 37 8.21 -21.50 -6.68
N LYS A 38 7.70 -21.59 -7.91
CA LYS A 38 8.50 -22.04 -9.08
C LYS A 38 9.29 -20.89 -9.77
N SER A 39 8.86 -19.65 -9.61
CA SER A 39 9.48 -18.49 -10.26
C SER A 39 10.63 -17.95 -9.44
N SER A 40 11.86 -17.97 -9.97
CA SER A 40 13.04 -17.40 -9.34
C SER A 40 12.89 -15.89 -9.06
N THR A 41 12.32 -15.15 -10.01
CA THR A 41 12.07 -13.71 -9.85
C THR A 41 11.07 -13.41 -8.72
N MET A 42 10.04 -14.25 -8.55
CA MET A 42 9.08 -14.13 -7.45
C MET A 42 9.76 -14.46 -6.12
N LEU A 43 10.52 -15.54 -6.08
CA LEU A 43 11.28 -15.96 -4.89
C LEU A 43 12.24 -14.87 -4.41
N GLU A 44 12.97 -14.23 -5.32
CA GLU A 44 13.87 -13.13 -4.97
C GLU A 44 13.13 -11.90 -4.40
N LYS A 45 11.95 -11.58 -4.93
CA LYS A 45 11.10 -10.50 -4.36
C LYS A 45 10.64 -10.83 -2.95
N ILE A 46 10.28 -12.08 -2.67
CA ILE A 46 9.89 -12.56 -1.35
C ILE A 46 11.08 -12.48 -0.40
N LYS A 47 12.22 -13.09 -0.77
CA LYS A 47 13.44 -13.11 0.05
C LYS A 47 13.94 -11.73 0.47
N LYS A 48 13.73 -10.70 -0.37
CA LYS A 48 14.08 -9.30 -0.06
C LYS A 48 13.19 -8.67 1.02
N LYS A 49 11.99 -9.21 1.25
CA LYS A 49 11.00 -8.63 2.15
C LYS A 49 10.91 -9.32 3.52
N VAL A 50 11.38 -10.55 3.61
CA VAL A 50 11.36 -11.32 4.86
C VAL A 50 12.53 -10.94 5.76
N ASN A 51 12.30 -10.98 7.07
CA ASN A 51 13.26 -10.61 8.10
C ASN A 51 14.12 -11.81 8.54
N LEU A 52 13.51 -12.97 8.70
CA LEU A 52 14.21 -14.19 9.10
C LEU A 52 15.20 -14.63 8.02
N LYS A 53 16.40 -15.00 8.45
CA LYS A 53 17.51 -15.43 7.57
C LYS A 53 18.12 -16.72 8.08
N SER A 54 18.74 -17.50 7.21
CA SER A 54 19.58 -18.60 7.64
C SER A 54 20.69 -18.09 8.55
N ARG A 55 20.99 -18.84 9.60
CA ARG A 55 21.95 -18.53 10.67
C ARG A 55 21.52 -17.42 11.64
N SER A 56 20.25 -16.96 11.59
CA SER A 56 19.68 -16.08 12.61
C SER A 56 18.87 -16.88 13.63
N SER A 57 18.62 -16.28 14.79
CA SER A 57 17.70 -16.86 15.79
C SER A 57 16.28 -16.86 15.26
N PHE A 58 15.54 -17.92 15.51
CA PHE A 58 14.12 -17.99 15.21
C PHE A 58 13.34 -17.10 16.16
N ASN A 59 12.37 -16.37 15.62
CA ASN A 59 11.49 -15.49 16.40
C ASN A 59 10.09 -15.51 15.78
N GLU A 60 9.11 -15.93 16.56
CA GLU A 60 7.72 -16.06 16.11
C GLU A 60 7.09 -14.73 15.68
N ILE A 61 7.46 -13.62 16.33
CA ILE A 61 6.96 -12.28 15.96
C ILE A 61 7.49 -11.89 14.56
N LEU A 62 8.75 -12.20 14.26
CA LEU A 62 9.31 -11.99 12.94
C LEU A 62 8.69 -12.92 11.91
N LEU A 63 8.39 -14.17 12.29
CA LEU A 63 7.70 -15.14 11.41
C LEU A 63 6.34 -14.61 10.98
N ILE A 64 5.53 -14.09 11.91
CA ILE A 64 4.22 -13.51 11.60
C ILE A 64 4.37 -12.33 10.61
N LYS A 65 5.34 -11.42 10.85
CA LYS A 65 5.65 -10.31 9.95
C LYS A 65 6.11 -10.79 8.56
N ASP A 66 6.85 -11.87 8.51
CA ASP A 66 7.32 -12.45 7.26
C ASP A 66 6.17 -13.08 6.46
N ILE A 67 5.25 -13.79 7.11
CA ILE A 67 4.02 -14.31 6.47
C ILE A 67 3.21 -13.16 5.87
N GLU A 68 3.02 -12.05 6.59
CA GLU A 68 2.34 -10.86 6.07
C GLU A 68 3.08 -10.26 4.88
N SER A 69 4.40 -10.12 4.97
CA SER A 69 5.24 -9.58 3.89
C SER A 69 5.20 -10.44 2.63
N ILE A 70 5.18 -11.78 2.79
CA ILE A 70 5.01 -12.73 1.69
C ILE A 70 3.62 -12.56 1.06
N ARG A 71 2.57 -12.51 1.89
CA ARG A 71 1.19 -12.32 1.43
C ARG A 71 1.02 -11.03 0.63
N ASP A 72 1.55 -9.92 1.14
CA ASP A 72 1.49 -8.62 0.45
C ASP A 72 2.30 -8.62 -0.86
N THR A 73 3.44 -9.29 -0.87
CA THR A 73 4.24 -9.46 -2.11
C THR A 73 3.45 -10.22 -3.16
N LEU A 74 2.77 -11.31 -2.78
CA LEU A 74 1.95 -12.12 -3.69
C LEU A 74 0.70 -11.37 -4.17
N LYS A 75 0.02 -10.61 -3.28
CA LYS A 75 -1.10 -9.73 -3.65
C LYS A 75 -0.68 -8.69 -4.69
N ASN A 76 0.50 -8.05 -4.51
CA ASN A 76 1.03 -7.09 -5.46
C ASN A 76 1.41 -7.72 -6.82
N LEU A 77 1.62 -9.02 -6.86
CA LEU A 77 1.81 -9.79 -8.10
C LEU A 77 0.50 -10.33 -8.71
N GLY A 78 -0.64 -10.04 -8.06
CA GLY A 78 -1.98 -10.45 -8.50
C GLY A 78 -2.47 -11.78 -7.91
N TYR A 79 -1.71 -12.44 -7.04
CA TYR A 79 -2.10 -13.68 -6.36
C TYR A 79 -2.77 -13.33 -5.02
N TYR A 80 -3.98 -12.81 -5.09
CA TYR A 80 -4.67 -12.19 -3.96
C TYR A 80 -5.13 -13.19 -2.90
N PHE A 81 -5.31 -14.45 -3.29
CA PHE A 81 -5.81 -15.56 -2.46
C PHE A 81 -4.74 -16.62 -2.23
N ALA A 82 -3.46 -16.23 -2.26
CA ALA A 82 -2.39 -17.12 -1.88
C ALA A 82 -2.50 -17.50 -0.39
N GLU A 83 -2.35 -18.78 -0.11
CA GLU A 83 -2.28 -19.34 1.24
C GLU A 83 -0.82 -19.57 1.61
N ILE A 84 -0.45 -19.21 2.84
CA ILE A 84 0.89 -19.37 3.37
C ILE A 84 0.79 -20.04 4.72
N ASP A 85 1.27 -21.26 4.79
CA ASP A 85 1.47 -22.02 6.02
C ASP A 85 2.95 -22.15 6.32
N THR A 86 3.30 -22.43 7.58
CA THR A 86 4.68 -22.60 7.98
C THR A 86 4.85 -23.87 8.79
N SER A 87 5.97 -24.55 8.61
CA SER A 87 6.38 -25.66 9.45
C SER A 87 7.84 -25.51 9.87
N VAL A 88 8.15 -26.05 11.03
CA VAL A 88 9.50 -26.03 11.61
C VAL A 88 9.93 -27.45 11.81
N GLU A 89 11.07 -27.83 11.25
CA GLU A 89 11.70 -29.12 11.48
C GLU A 89 12.84 -28.95 12.47
N GLU A 90 12.73 -29.65 13.61
CA GLU A 90 13.78 -29.63 14.66
C GLU A 90 14.99 -30.44 14.24
N LEU A 91 16.17 -29.85 14.41
CA LEU A 91 17.45 -30.49 14.15
C LEU A 91 18.28 -30.59 15.44
N LYS A 92 19.40 -31.34 15.39
CA LYS A 92 20.34 -31.41 16.52
C LYS A 92 20.96 -30.03 16.83
N ASN A 93 21.40 -29.87 18.08
CA ASN A 93 22.14 -28.71 18.56
C ASN A 93 21.34 -27.37 18.51
N ASN A 94 20.08 -27.40 18.97
CA ASN A 94 19.18 -26.24 19.01
C ASN A 94 19.06 -25.50 17.65
N LYS A 95 18.94 -26.28 16.58
CA LYS A 95 18.78 -25.79 15.22
C LYS A 95 17.44 -26.21 14.65
N ILE A 96 16.96 -25.43 13.67
CA ILE A 96 15.73 -25.75 12.95
C ILE A 96 15.88 -25.46 11.45
N ASP A 97 15.09 -26.14 10.65
CA ASP A 97 14.75 -25.72 9.29
C ASP A 97 13.36 -25.10 9.29
N LEU A 98 13.24 -23.89 8.72
CA LEU A 98 11.99 -23.16 8.58
C LEU A 98 11.46 -23.33 7.16
N ILE A 99 10.24 -23.81 7.03
CA ILE A 99 9.60 -24.08 5.74
C ILE A 99 8.38 -23.16 5.60
N TYR A 100 8.36 -22.34 4.55
CA TYR A 100 7.17 -21.63 4.09
C TYR A 100 6.49 -22.44 3.00
N ASN A 101 5.33 -23.04 3.31
CA ASN A 101 4.49 -23.78 2.36
C ASN A 101 3.53 -22.80 1.69
N ILE A 102 3.76 -22.48 0.42
CA ILE A 102 3.05 -21.41 -0.26
C ILE A 102 2.21 -21.95 -1.41
N SER A 103 0.90 -21.88 -1.27
CA SER A 103 -0.05 -22.15 -2.34
C SER A 103 -0.45 -20.84 -3.03
N ILE A 104 0.18 -20.54 -4.15
CA ILE A 104 -0.04 -19.24 -4.83
C ILE A 104 -1.40 -19.13 -5.51
N GLY A 105 -2.05 -20.25 -5.86
CA GLY A 105 -3.32 -20.26 -6.59
C GLY A 105 -3.24 -19.58 -7.97
N LYS A 106 -4.37 -19.01 -8.41
CA LYS A 106 -4.47 -18.29 -9.67
C LYS A 106 -4.61 -16.79 -9.44
N LYS A 107 -4.19 -15.99 -10.44
CA LYS A 107 -4.33 -14.53 -10.36
C LYS A 107 -5.80 -14.12 -10.35
N ALA A 108 -6.15 -13.18 -9.47
CA ALA A 108 -7.48 -12.61 -9.36
C ALA A 108 -7.72 -11.61 -10.50
N LYS A 109 -8.67 -11.90 -11.40
CA LYS A 109 -9.01 -11.07 -12.55
C LYS A 109 -10.06 -10.02 -12.17
N ILE A 110 -9.88 -8.78 -12.59
CA ILE A 110 -10.89 -7.74 -12.48
C ILE A 110 -11.88 -7.92 -13.64
N LYS A 111 -13.04 -8.49 -13.38
CA LYS A 111 -14.08 -8.70 -14.39
C LYS A 111 -14.87 -7.44 -14.66
N LYS A 112 -15.11 -6.65 -13.62
CA LYS A 112 -15.91 -5.43 -13.67
C LYS A 112 -15.31 -4.39 -12.72
N ILE A 113 -15.40 -3.13 -13.10
CA ILE A 113 -15.08 -1.98 -12.24
C ILE A 113 -16.35 -1.13 -12.10
N SER A 114 -16.74 -0.90 -10.85
CA SER A 114 -17.93 -0.13 -10.49
C SER A 114 -17.59 1.04 -9.58
N PHE A 115 -18.37 2.08 -9.68
CA PHE A 115 -18.31 3.25 -8.82
C PHE A 115 -19.67 3.44 -8.14
N ILE A 116 -19.67 3.62 -6.84
CA ILE A 116 -20.86 3.80 -5.99
C ILE A 116 -20.70 5.04 -5.10
N GLY A 117 -21.74 5.41 -4.36
CA GLY A 117 -21.77 6.58 -3.49
C GLY A 117 -22.08 7.87 -4.26
N ASP A 118 -21.45 8.98 -3.87
CA ASP A 118 -21.65 10.32 -4.45
C ASP A 118 -20.98 10.45 -5.82
N LYS A 119 -21.44 9.66 -6.77
CA LYS A 119 -20.89 9.55 -8.11
C LYS A 119 -21.36 10.70 -9.01
N ILE A 120 -20.63 11.80 -9.01
CA ILE A 120 -20.94 13.00 -9.80
C ILE A 120 -20.61 12.83 -11.29
N TYR A 121 -19.63 11.97 -11.60
CA TYR A 121 -19.18 11.70 -12.96
C TYR A 121 -19.59 10.32 -13.45
N LYS A 122 -19.84 10.19 -14.77
CA LYS A 122 -20.16 8.91 -15.40
C LYS A 122 -19.02 7.90 -15.26
N ASP A 123 -19.34 6.62 -15.10
CA ASP A 123 -18.38 5.51 -14.96
C ASP A 123 -17.30 5.53 -16.07
N LYS A 124 -17.68 5.82 -17.31
CA LYS A 124 -16.74 5.92 -18.43
C LYS A 124 -15.65 6.96 -18.16
N LYS A 125 -16.01 8.11 -17.56
CA LYS A 125 -15.05 9.15 -17.20
C LYS A 125 -14.15 8.68 -16.06
N LEU A 126 -14.72 8.11 -14.99
CA LEU A 126 -13.96 7.63 -13.84
C LEU A 126 -13.01 6.49 -14.23
N LYS A 127 -13.46 5.55 -15.07
CA LYS A 127 -12.61 4.49 -15.64
C LYS A 127 -11.44 5.03 -16.46
N SER A 128 -11.57 6.19 -17.10
CA SER A 128 -10.47 6.78 -17.87
C SER A 128 -9.40 7.45 -17.00
N ILE A 129 -9.64 7.59 -15.68
CA ILE A 129 -8.71 8.25 -14.75
C ILE A 129 -7.82 7.21 -14.05
N ILE A 130 -8.33 6.01 -13.82
CA ILE A 130 -7.64 4.93 -13.12
C ILE A 130 -6.77 4.11 -14.07
N LEU A 131 -5.80 3.37 -13.48
CA LEU A 131 -4.95 2.44 -14.23
C LEU A 131 -5.51 1.03 -14.31
N SER A 132 -6.29 0.60 -13.30
CA SER A 132 -6.94 -0.71 -13.31
C SER A 132 -7.87 -0.85 -14.51
N GLU A 133 -7.85 -2.01 -15.15
CA GLU A 133 -8.64 -2.32 -16.34
C GLU A 133 -9.48 -3.57 -16.13
N GLU A 134 -10.66 -3.60 -16.75
CA GLU A 134 -11.48 -4.83 -16.81
C GLU A 134 -10.79 -5.88 -17.70
N TYR A 135 -10.81 -7.13 -17.24
CA TYR A 135 -10.28 -8.25 -17.98
C TYR A 135 -11.07 -8.45 -19.29
N LYS A 136 -10.34 -8.43 -20.41
CA LYS A 136 -10.85 -8.76 -21.74
C LYS A 136 -9.91 -9.79 -22.37
N PHE A 137 -10.43 -10.85 -22.99
CA PHE A 137 -9.64 -11.96 -23.49
C PHE A 137 -8.59 -11.54 -24.54
N TRP A 138 -8.88 -10.48 -25.31
CA TRP A 138 -7.96 -9.93 -26.33
C TRP A 138 -6.87 -9.00 -25.75
N LYS A 139 -6.98 -8.57 -24.47
CA LYS A 139 -5.95 -7.78 -23.80
C LYS A 139 -4.98 -8.68 -22.99
N PHE A 140 -4.41 -9.70 -23.61
CA PHE A 140 -3.63 -10.71 -22.90
C PHE A 140 -2.30 -10.20 -22.31
N LEU A 141 -1.72 -9.13 -22.87
CA LEU A 141 -0.44 -8.57 -22.40
C LEU A 141 -0.55 -7.60 -21.21
N SER A 142 -1.74 -7.06 -20.91
CA SER A 142 -1.90 -6.10 -19.81
C SER A 142 -1.92 -6.78 -18.45
N GLY A 143 -1.02 -6.36 -17.55
CA GLY A 143 -1.06 -6.73 -16.12
C GLY A 143 -2.13 -6.00 -15.31
N LYS A 144 -2.67 -4.89 -15.84
CA LYS A 144 -3.62 -3.98 -15.17
C LYS A 144 -5.01 -4.58 -14.93
N LYS A 145 -5.26 -5.76 -15.51
CA LYS A 145 -6.52 -6.52 -15.41
C LYS A 145 -6.57 -7.49 -14.23
N PHE A 146 -5.52 -7.55 -13.40
CA PHE A 146 -5.49 -8.36 -12.20
C PHE A 146 -5.57 -7.48 -10.95
N LEU A 147 -6.22 -7.98 -9.90
CA LEU A 147 -6.22 -7.30 -8.61
C LEU A 147 -4.76 -7.11 -8.16
N ASN A 148 -4.42 -5.87 -7.84
CA ASN A 148 -3.09 -5.49 -7.37
C ASN A 148 -3.25 -4.37 -6.33
N GLU A 149 -2.82 -4.61 -5.10
CA GLU A 149 -3.00 -3.71 -3.97
C GLU A 149 -2.36 -2.33 -4.22
N ALA A 150 -1.13 -2.33 -4.72
CA ALA A 150 -0.41 -1.08 -5.01
C ALA A 150 -1.08 -0.26 -6.11
N MET A 151 -1.57 -0.94 -7.15
CA MET A 151 -2.30 -0.29 -8.25
C MET A 151 -3.64 0.27 -7.78
N ILE A 152 -4.40 -0.47 -6.95
CA ILE A 152 -5.66 0.00 -6.38
C ILE A 152 -5.43 1.24 -5.48
N LYS A 153 -4.37 1.24 -4.66
CA LYS A 153 -3.98 2.42 -3.87
C LYS A 153 -3.66 3.62 -4.77
N TYR A 154 -2.97 3.38 -5.87
CA TYR A 154 -2.67 4.42 -6.85
C TYR A 154 -3.93 4.95 -7.53
N ASP A 155 -4.86 4.08 -7.94
CA ASP A 155 -6.14 4.44 -8.53
C ASP A 155 -6.98 5.32 -7.60
N LYS A 156 -7.03 4.98 -6.31
CA LYS A 156 -7.69 5.84 -5.30
C LYS A 156 -7.07 7.24 -5.26
N ARG A 157 -5.76 7.35 -5.35
CA ARG A 157 -5.06 8.65 -5.39
C ARG A 157 -5.39 9.42 -6.66
N LEU A 158 -5.43 8.76 -7.82
CA LEU A 158 -5.80 9.39 -9.09
C LEU A 158 -7.23 9.94 -9.05
N LEU A 159 -8.18 9.13 -8.56
CA LEU A 159 -9.57 9.56 -8.37
C LEU A 159 -9.65 10.74 -7.39
N LYS A 160 -8.98 10.65 -6.24
CA LYS A 160 -8.94 11.73 -5.26
C LYS A 160 -8.42 13.03 -5.87
N ASN A 161 -7.29 12.99 -6.56
CA ASN A 161 -6.72 14.18 -7.23
C ASN A 161 -7.65 14.74 -8.29
N PHE A 162 -8.33 13.89 -9.05
CA PHE A 162 -9.32 14.32 -10.02
C PHE A 162 -10.47 15.09 -9.37
N TYR A 163 -11.05 14.58 -8.27
CA TYR A 163 -12.12 15.26 -7.55
C TYR A 163 -11.64 16.54 -6.86
N LEU A 164 -10.44 16.54 -6.25
CA LEU A 164 -9.82 17.75 -5.69
C LEU A 164 -9.70 18.86 -6.74
N ASN A 165 -9.25 18.51 -7.95
CA ASN A 165 -9.11 19.46 -9.06
C ASN A 165 -10.47 19.90 -9.68
N LYS A 166 -11.57 19.41 -9.14
CA LYS A 166 -12.95 19.77 -9.52
C LYS A 166 -13.72 20.47 -8.39
N GLY A 167 -13.03 20.81 -7.30
CA GLY A 167 -13.59 21.53 -6.17
C GLY A 167 -14.06 20.67 -4.99
N TYR A 168 -13.93 19.35 -5.08
CA TYR A 168 -14.37 18.43 -4.01
C TYR A 168 -13.21 18.17 -3.03
N PHE A 169 -12.90 19.13 -2.18
CA PHE A 169 -11.71 19.14 -1.32
C PHE A 169 -11.68 17.97 -0.32
N ASN A 170 -12.80 17.64 0.30
CA ASN A 170 -12.90 16.58 1.31
C ASN A 170 -13.38 15.24 0.74
N VAL A 171 -13.07 14.94 -0.51
CA VAL A 171 -13.45 13.67 -1.11
C VAL A 171 -12.73 12.49 -0.44
N VAL A 172 -13.49 11.46 -0.09
CA VAL A 172 -12.99 10.19 0.42
C VAL A 172 -13.23 9.12 -0.64
N ILE A 173 -12.18 8.39 -1.00
CA ILE A 173 -12.26 7.27 -1.96
C ILE A 173 -11.86 5.99 -1.24
N ASN A 174 -12.83 5.10 -1.05
CA ASN A 174 -12.62 3.75 -0.54
C ASN A 174 -12.69 2.74 -1.68
N SER A 175 -12.10 1.57 -1.49
CA SER A 175 -12.18 0.47 -2.45
C SER A 175 -12.48 -0.84 -1.75
N SER A 176 -13.27 -1.67 -2.39
CA SER A 176 -13.56 -3.05 -2.01
C SER A 176 -13.61 -3.91 -3.26
N PHE A 177 -13.66 -5.21 -3.08
CA PHE A 177 -13.92 -6.12 -4.20
C PHE A 177 -14.91 -7.20 -3.77
N ALA A 178 -15.73 -7.64 -4.70
CA ALA A 178 -16.68 -8.72 -4.53
C ALA A 178 -16.34 -9.87 -5.49
N LYS A 179 -16.40 -11.10 -4.99
CA LYS A 179 -16.29 -12.31 -5.80
C LYS A 179 -17.49 -12.35 -6.76
N MET A 180 -17.27 -12.64 -8.02
CA MET A 180 -18.32 -12.73 -9.02
C MET A 180 -18.76 -14.18 -9.27
N ILE A 181 -18.32 -14.75 -10.39
CA ILE A 181 -18.82 -16.04 -10.87
C ILE A 181 -18.01 -17.21 -10.31
N ASN A 182 -16.71 -17.00 -10.08
CA ASN A 182 -15.77 -18.02 -9.62
C ASN A 182 -14.63 -17.39 -8.79
N ASP A 183 -13.78 -18.22 -8.22
CA ASP A 183 -12.66 -17.81 -7.35
C ASP A 183 -11.58 -16.98 -8.04
N GLN A 184 -11.74 -16.66 -9.31
CA GLN A 184 -10.74 -15.94 -10.11
C GLN A 184 -11.26 -14.61 -10.66
N GLU A 185 -12.59 -14.38 -10.65
CA GLU A 185 -13.22 -13.20 -11.24
C GLU A 185 -13.88 -12.33 -10.17
N PHE A 186 -13.49 -11.07 -10.14
CA PHE A 186 -13.89 -10.11 -9.12
C PHE A 186 -14.42 -8.82 -9.73
N GLU A 187 -15.31 -8.19 -9.03
CA GLU A 187 -15.71 -6.81 -9.24
C GLU A 187 -14.90 -5.92 -8.29
N LEU A 188 -14.16 -4.96 -8.85
CA LEU A 188 -13.49 -3.91 -8.10
C LEU A 188 -14.46 -2.73 -7.96
N ILE A 189 -14.73 -2.33 -6.73
CA ILE A 189 -15.71 -1.31 -6.40
C ILE A 189 -15.00 -0.13 -5.75
N PHE A 190 -15.18 1.07 -6.28
CA PHE A 190 -14.77 2.32 -5.66
C PHE A 190 -16.00 3.02 -5.06
N ASN A 191 -16.00 3.20 -3.75
CA ASN A 191 -17.01 4.01 -3.05
C ASN A 191 -16.49 5.45 -2.92
N ILE A 192 -17.25 6.41 -3.41
CA ILE A 192 -16.90 7.83 -3.48
C ILE A 192 -17.84 8.59 -2.55
N GLU A 193 -17.26 9.30 -1.60
CA GLU A 193 -17.96 10.16 -0.67
C GLU A 193 -17.44 11.58 -0.85
N THR A 194 -18.34 12.51 -1.21
CA THR A 194 -17.96 13.91 -1.47
C THR A 194 -18.69 14.84 -0.49
N ASN A 195 -18.03 15.97 -0.21
CA ASN A 195 -18.67 17.11 0.43
C ASN A 195 -19.07 18.15 -0.63
N PRO A 196 -19.82 19.20 -0.25
CA PRO A 196 -20.12 20.30 -1.14
C PRO A 196 -18.87 20.85 -1.85
N LYS A 197 -19.06 21.23 -3.09
CA LYS A 197 -18.00 21.78 -3.92
C LYS A 197 -17.52 23.12 -3.36
N LEU A 198 -16.20 23.28 -3.25
CA LEU A 198 -15.57 24.53 -2.82
C LEU A 198 -15.14 25.35 -4.04
N TYR A 199 -15.08 26.67 -3.84
CA TYR A 199 -14.66 27.66 -4.82
C TYR A 199 -13.57 28.54 -4.22
N PHE A 200 -12.75 29.14 -5.06
CA PHE A 200 -11.83 30.18 -4.61
C PHE A 200 -12.62 31.42 -4.19
N GLY A 201 -12.34 31.91 -2.99
CA GLY A 201 -12.77 33.24 -2.58
C GLY A 201 -11.81 34.29 -3.07
N LYS A 202 -11.88 35.49 -2.49
CA LYS A 202 -10.96 36.58 -2.78
C LYS A 202 -9.55 36.19 -2.32
N LEU A 203 -8.61 36.15 -3.26
CA LEU A 203 -7.20 35.93 -3.02
C LEU A 203 -6.49 37.25 -2.79
N LYS A 204 -5.53 37.28 -1.88
CA LYS A 204 -4.69 38.44 -1.59
C LYS A 204 -3.26 37.99 -1.34
N ILE A 205 -2.31 38.81 -1.66
CA ILE A 205 -0.92 38.67 -1.26
C ILE A 205 -0.59 39.79 -0.26
N ASP A 206 -0.10 39.41 0.92
CA ASP A 206 0.38 40.35 1.92
C ASP A 206 1.91 40.37 1.85
N LEU A 207 2.46 41.49 1.38
CA LEU A 207 3.89 41.66 1.17
C LEU A 207 4.53 42.37 2.37
N PRO A 208 5.73 41.93 2.81
CA PRO A 208 6.57 42.74 3.71
C PRO A 208 6.86 44.13 3.14
N THR A 209 7.17 45.08 4.02
CA THR A 209 7.36 46.51 3.64
C THR A 209 8.54 46.79 2.69
N ASP A 210 9.47 45.84 2.60
CA ASP A 210 10.65 45.88 1.73
C ASP A 210 10.39 45.39 0.30
N PHE A 211 9.17 44.86 0.03
CA PHE A 211 8.77 44.39 -1.30
C PHE A 211 7.87 45.39 -2.01
N SER A 212 8.12 45.59 -3.32
CA SER A 212 7.30 46.47 -4.15
C SER A 212 6.08 45.77 -4.70
N GLN A 213 4.88 46.31 -4.46
CA GLN A 213 3.61 45.81 -4.99
C GLN A 213 3.62 45.66 -6.51
N SER A 214 4.32 46.56 -7.21
CA SER A 214 4.39 46.54 -8.68
C SER A 214 4.97 45.26 -9.28
N ASN A 215 5.81 44.55 -8.53
CA ASN A 215 6.39 43.32 -9.01
C ASN A 215 5.38 42.14 -9.05
N TYR A 216 4.23 42.30 -8.40
CA TYR A 216 3.21 41.26 -8.24
C TYR A 216 1.89 41.55 -8.96
N GLU A 217 1.82 42.61 -9.79
CA GLU A 217 0.59 42.96 -10.54
C GLU A 217 0.09 41.85 -11.47
N SER A 218 0.99 41.01 -11.99
CA SER A 218 0.61 39.84 -12.80
C SER A 218 -0.10 38.79 -11.98
N LEU A 219 0.25 38.67 -10.68
CA LEU A 219 -0.33 37.75 -9.75
C LEU A 219 -1.73 38.20 -9.32
N ASP A 220 -1.93 39.52 -9.08
CA ASP A 220 -3.25 40.10 -8.78
C ASP A 220 -4.25 39.80 -9.91
N LYS A 221 -3.84 40.06 -11.17
CA LYS A 221 -4.65 39.73 -12.35
C LYS A 221 -4.96 38.24 -12.48
N PHE A 222 -4.08 37.36 -12.00
CA PHE A 222 -4.30 35.96 -11.97
C PHE A 222 -5.28 35.55 -10.85
N PHE A 223 -5.20 36.19 -9.68
CA PHE A 223 -6.10 35.99 -8.56
C PHE A 223 -7.54 36.40 -8.92
N ASP A 224 -7.73 37.54 -9.57
CA ASP A 224 -9.05 38.00 -10.04
C ASP A 224 -9.73 36.97 -10.96
N LYS A 225 -8.96 36.29 -11.81
CA LYS A 225 -9.47 35.22 -12.68
C LYS A 225 -9.85 33.94 -11.96
N LEU A 226 -9.33 33.73 -10.75
CA LEU A 226 -9.61 32.54 -9.95
C LEU A 226 -10.83 32.75 -9.03
N GLU A 227 -11.19 33.96 -8.70
CA GLU A 227 -12.31 34.26 -7.82
C GLU A 227 -13.60 33.59 -8.36
N ASN A 228 -14.32 32.88 -7.48
CA ASN A 228 -15.51 32.08 -7.79
C ASN A 228 -15.29 30.89 -8.73
N GLU A 229 -14.05 30.61 -9.16
CA GLU A 229 -13.73 29.38 -9.86
C GLU A 229 -13.68 28.19 -8.89
N PRO A 230 -14.02 26.98 -9.34
CA PRO A 230 -13.90 25.78 -8.50
C PRO A 230 -12.47 25.61 -7.96
N TYR A 231 -12.36 25.26 -6.68
CA TYR A 231 -11.08 24.91 -6.08
C TYR A 231 -10.36 23.84 -6.92
N SER A 232 -9.06 24.00 -7.06
CA SER A 232 -8.21 23.07 -7.78
C SER A 232 -6.82 23.03 -7.15
N LEU A 233 -6.36 21.85 -6.74
CA LEU A 233 -5.01 21.67 -6.20
C LEU A 233 -3.95 22.12 -7.21
N TYR A 234 -4.12 21.80 -8.48
CA TYR A 234 -3.23 22.24 -9.56
C TYR A 234 -3.13 23.77 -9.65
N ARG A 235 -4.25 24.49 -9.48
CA ARG A 235 -4.24 25.95 -9.50
C ARG A 235 -3.51 26.53 -8.28
N VAL A 236 -3.63 25.90 -7.11
CA VAL A 236 -2.87 26.27 -5.90
C VAL A 236 -1.37 26.08 -6.14
N GLU A 237 -0.96 24.96 -6.69
CA GLU A 237 0.44 24.69 -7.06
C GLU A 237 0.95 25.75 -8.06
N THR A 238 0.14 26.10 -9.08
CA THR A 238 0.48 27.17 -10.04
C THR A 238 0.62 28.56 -9.37
N ILE A 239 -0.17 28.86 -8.34
CA ILE A 239 -0.02 30.09 -7.56
C ILE A 239 1.34 30.08 -6.85
N LEU A 240 1.68 29.00 -6.16
CA LEU A 240 2.95 28.87 -5.44
C LEU A 240 4.15 29.00 -6.39
N GLU A 241 4.12 28.32 -7.53
CA GLU A 241 5.17 28.45 -8.56
C GLU A 241 5.33 29.87 -9.09
N LYS A 242 4.23 30.64 -9.21
CA LYS A 242 4.27 32.05 -9.63
C LYS A 242 4.77 33.01 -8.55
N ILE A 243 4.69 32.61 -7.28
CA ILE A 243 5.24 33.40 -6.16
C ILE A 243 6.74 33.17 -6.03
N GLU A 244 7.20 31.96 -6.34
CA GLU A 244 8.61 31.56 -6.21
C GLU A 244 9.49 32.05 -7.37
N ASN A 245 8.91 32.36 -8.55
CA ASN A 245 9.61 32.83 -9.75
C ASN A 245 9.45 34.34 -9.96
#